data_7a98c913f8ba7d6e5e78f8c30cb15d4e
#
_entry.id   7a98c913f8ba7d6e5e78f8c30cb15d4e
#
_cell.length_a   1.000
_cell.length_b   1.000
_cell.length_c   1.000
_cell.angle_alpha   90.00
_cell.angle_beta   90.00
_cell.angle_gamma   90.00
#
_symmetry.space_group_name_H-M   'P 1'
#
loop_
_entity.id
_entity.type
_entity.pdbx_description
1 polymer ?
#
loop_
_entity_poly.entity_id
_entity_poly.type
_entity_poly.pdbx_seq_one_letter_code
_entity_poly.pdbx_strand_id
1 'polypeptide(L)'
;MGTEIRTFTSLKDLTEFLTNQTLQYRALYEDYSQWLGTLLRDLESTHKNDEWYQKSVALQKNLKIQSKRPAESAEKGKKGGKGKEESSCWIQSGDIEISFTEQGQSEILFEAIEKIKTKIQENEKFKLTVQQLARLGLGTTISYIVYFEEDVPKKIVLKPKANAKGDETFKFTAELSVPAFYSYETQ
;
A
#
# COMPACT_ATOMS: atom_id res chain seq x y z
N MET A 1 -8.87 13.09 -3.18
CA MET A 1 -7.85 12.24 -3.80
C MET A 1 -6.69 13.12 -4.20
N GLY A 2 -5.56 13.00 -3.50
CA GLY A 2 -4.36 13.77 -3.82
C GLY A 2 -3.61 13.11 -4.97
N THR A 3 -3.61 13.76 -6.14
CA THR A 3 -2.73 13.41 -7.25
C THR A 3 -1.56 14.37 -7.25
N GLU A 4 -0.35 13.85 -7.33
CA GLU A 4 0.85 14.68 -7.31
C GLU A 4 1.86 14.21 -8.36
N ILE A 5 2.56 15.15 -8.99
CA ILE A 5 3.67 14.86 -9.88
C ILE A 5 4.94 15.45 -9.26
N ARG A 6 5.92 14.60 -8.99
CA ARG A 6 7.24 15.01 -8.47
C ARG A 6 8.35 14.67 -9.42
N THR A 7 9.34 15.55 -9.49
CA THR A 7 10.56 15.34 -10.27
C THR A 7 11.73 15.08 -9.34
N PHE A 8 12.45 13.99 -9.57
CA PHE A 8 13.66 13.62 -8.83
C PHE A 8 14.88 13.71 -9.73
N THR A 9 15.99 14.22 -9.19
CA THR A 9 17.23 14.39 -9.93
C THR A 9 18.06 13.12 -9.99
N SER A 10 17.81 12.17 -9.09
CA SER A 10 18.49 10.88 -9.04
C SER A 10 17.55 9.78 -8.50
N LEU A 11 17.89 8.51 -8.80
CA LEU A 11 17.22 7.35 -8.18
C LEU A 11 17.46 7.28 -6.68
N LYS A 12 18.57 7.85 -6.20
CA LYS A 12 18.87 7.93 -4.77
C LYS A 12 17.85 8.82 -4.06
N ASP A 13 17.59 10.02 -4.59
CA ASP A 13 16.60 10.96 -4.02
C ASP A 13 15.20 10.34 -4.00
N LEU A 14 14.82 9.65 -5.08
CA LEU A 14 13.56 8.93 -5.15
C LEU A 14 13.48 7.81 -4.10
N THR A 15 14.53 7.02 -3.95
CA THR A 15 14.58 5.93 -2.96
C THR A 15 14.54 6.45 -1.53
N GLU A 16 15.21 7.55 -1.25
CA GLU A 16 15.19 8.21 0.06
C GLU A 16 13.79 8.76 0.38
N PHE A 17 13.16 9.44 -0.58
CA PHE A 17 11.78 9.90 -0.46
C PHE A 17 10.81 8.75 -0.13
N LEU A 18 10.84 7.65 -0.89
CA LEU A 18 9.99 6.48 -0.67
C LEU A 18 10.27 5.81 0.69
N THR A 19 11.52 5.82 1.12
CA THR A 19 11.91 5.27 2.43
C THR A 19 11.31 6.11 3.56
N ASN A 20 11.44 7.42 3.48
CA ASN A 20 10.88 8.34 4.48
C ASN A 20 9.35 8.26 4.53
N GLN A 21 8.69 8.19 3.37
CA GLN A 21 7.25 8.02 3.28
C GLN A 21 6.79 6.68 3.89
N THR A 22 7.52 5.59 3.61
CA THR A 22 7.22 4.28 4.19
C THR A 22 7.39 4.29 5.71
N LEU A 23 8.39 4.99 6.25
CA LEU A 23 8.59 5.14 7.70
C LEU A 23 7.42 5.91 8.34
N GLN A 24 6.94 6.98 7.70
CA GLN A 24 5.76 7.72 8.18
C GLN A 24 4.51 6.84 8.22
N TYR A 25 4.26 6.04 7.18
CA TYR A 25 3.13 5.11 7.16
C TYR A 25 3.26 4.00 8.21
N ARG A 26 4.47 3.51 8.48
CA ARG A 26 4.69 2.53 9.54
C ARG A 26 4.41 3.12 10.92
N ALA A 27 4.83 4.36 11.18
CA ALA A 27 4.50 5.05 12.42
C ALA A 27 2.97 5.21 12.60
N LEU A 28 2.27 5.68 11.57
CA LEU A 28 0.80 5.79 11.60
C LEU A 28 0.12 4.41 11.79
N TYR A 29 0.64 3.36 11.17
CA TYR A 29 0.14 2.00 11.35
C TYR A 29 0.26 1.54 12.81
N GLU A 30 1.40 1.82 13.46
CA GLU A 30 1.64 1.49 14.85
C GLU A 30 0.72 2.29 15.77
N ASP A 31 0.59 3.60 15.56
CA ASP A 31 -0.28 4.48 16.35
C ASP A 31 -1.75 4.03 16.29
N TYR A 32 -2.27 3.77 15.09
CA TYR A 32 -3.65 3.33 14.94
C TYR A 32 -3.88 1.92 15.47
N SER A 33 -2.89 1.03 15.33
CA SER A 33 -2.93 -0.33 15.90
C SER A 33 -2.94 -0.30 17.43
N GLN A 34 -2.19 0.62 18.03
CA GLN A 34 -2.17 0.84 19.46
C GLN A 34 -3.50 1.43 19.95
N TRP A 35 -4.02 2.44 19.25
CA TRP A 35 -5.32 3.03 19.56
C TRP A 35 -6.44 2.00 19.52
N LEU A 36 -6.52 1.21 18.44
CA LEU A 36 -7.47 0.11 18.34
C LEU A 36 -7.31 -0.89 19.49
N GLY A 37 -6.07 -1.22 19.87
CA GLY A 37 -5.79 -2.12 20.96
C GLY A 37 -6.27 -1.61 22.33
N THR A 38 -6.16 -0.31 22.56
CA THR A 38 -6.65 0.36 23.76
C THR A 38 -8.18 0.38 23.77
N LEU A 39 -8.78 0.83 22.66
CA LEU A 39 -10.24 0.86 22.51
C LEU A 39 -10.87 -0.51 22.79
N LEU A 40 -10.38 -1.59 22.17
CA LEU A 40 -10.93 -2.92 22.37
C LEU A 40 -10.72 -3.44 23.80
N ARG A 41 -9.68 -3.03 24.49
CA ARG A 41 -9.45 -3.38 25.90
C ARG A 41 -10.43 -2.65 26.81
N ASP A 42 -10.67 -1.38 26.57
CA ASP A 42 -11.60 -0.57 27.37
C ASP A 42 -13.05 -1.07 27.23
N LEU A 43 -13.39 -1.57 26.03
CA LEU A 43 -14.72 -2.11 25.71
C LEU A 43 -14.91 -3.57 26.14
N GLU A 44 -13.87 -4.25 26.60
CA GLU A 44 -13.97 -5.67 26.99
C GLU A 44 -15.01 -5.89 28.11
N SER A 45 -15.12 -4.97 29.06
CA SER A 45 -16.05 -5.10 30.18
C SER A 45 -17.51 -4.94 29.78
N THR A 46 -17.80 -4.13 28.76
CA THR A 46 -19.16 -3.77 28.34
C THR A 46 -19.68 -4.62 27.17
N HIS A 47 -18.78 -4.95 26.21
CA HIS A 47 -19.16 -5.53 24.92
C HIS A 47 -18.60 -6.95 24.67
N LYS A 48 -18.05 -7.62 25.71
CA LYS A 48 -17.41 -8.94 25.58
C LYS A 48 -18.29 -9.99 24.88
N ASN A 49 -19.61 -9.92 25.05
CA ASN A 49 -20.55 -10.87 24.48
C ASN A 49 -21.11 -10.46 23.13
N ASP A 50 -20.80 -9.25 22.65
CA ASP A 50 -21.29 -8.73 21.40
C ASP A 50 -20.54 -9.36 20.22
N GLU A 51 -21.27 -9.76 19.18
CA GLU A 51 -20.70 -10.45 18.02
C GLU A 51 -19.68 -9.57 17.29
N TRP A 52 -19.97 -8.27 17.11
CA TRP A 52 -19.07 -7.32 16.48
C TRP A 52 -17.76 -7.18 17.26
N TYR A 53 -17.82 -7.18 18.60
CA TYR A 53 -16.63 -7.08 19.45
C TYR A 53 -15.75 -8.32 19.30
N GLN A 54 -16.33 -9.52 19.33
CA GLN A 54 -15.60 -10.78 19.16
C GLN A 54 -14.93 -10.84 17.78
N LYS A 55 -15.62 -10.40 16.71
CA LYS A 55 -15.07 -10.28 15.37
C LYS A 55 -13.89 -9.29 15.33
N SER A 56 -14.04 -8.13 15.96
CA SER A 56 -12.99 -7.10 16.05
C SER A 56 -11.74 -7.61 16.75
N VAL A 57 -11.88 -8.31 17.88
CA VAL A 57 -10.74 -8.93 18.59
C VAL A 57 -10.04 -9.99 17.74
N ALA A 58 -10.80 -10.81 17.00
CA ALA A 58 -10.24 -11.82 16.11
C ALA A 58 -9.45 -11.16 14.95
N LEU A 59 -9.98 -10.10 14.33
CA LEU A 59 -9.30 -9.33 13.29
C LEU A 59 -8.02 -8.67 13.81
N GLN A 60 -8.03 -8.09 15.00
CA GLN A 60 -6.84 -7.50 15.61
C GLN A 60 -5.72 -8.53 15.82
N LYS A 61 -6.06 -9.74 16.28
CA LYS A 61 -5.10 -10.84 16.41
C LYS A 61 -4.46 -11.19 15.06
N ASN A 62 -5.25 -11.24 14.00
CA ASN A 62 -4.77 -11.52 12.64
C ASN A 62 -3.84 -10.43 12.13
N LEU A 63 -4.12 -9.16 12.40
CA LEU A 63 -3.22 -8.04 12.06
C LEU A 63 -1.86 -8.18 12.73
N LYS A 64 -1.83 -8.53 14.03
CA LYS A 64 -0.57 -8.74 14.79
C LYS A 64 0.24 -9.94 14.29
N ILE A 65 -0.42 -11.01 13.81
CA ILE A 65 0.26 -12.20 13.26
C ILE A 65 0.89 -11.86 11.90
N GLN A 66 0.19 -11.11 11.05
CA GLN A 66 0.69 -10.73 9.72
C GLN A 66 1.83 -9.71 9.79
N SER A 67 1.90 -8.86 10.81
CA SER A 67 3.02 -7.91 10.99
C SER A 67 4.35 -8.60 11.32
N LYS A 68 4.31 -9.86 11.80
CA LYS A 68 5.49 -10.66 12.17
C LYS A 68 6.00 -11.57 11.04
N ARG A 69 5.31 -11.67 9.90
CA ARG A 69 5.72 -12.50 8.76
C ARG A 69 6.32 -11.63 7.66
N PRO A 70 7.47 -12.01 7.05
CA PRO A 70 7.97 -11.34 5.84
C PRO A 70 6.95 -11.45 4.71
N ALA A 71 6.95 -10.46 3.81
CA ALA A 71 5.90 -10.18 2.81
C ALA A 71 5.72 -11.22 1.67
N GLU A 72 6.03 -12.49 1.86
CA GLU A 72 6.12 -13.46 0.75
C GLU A 72 4.91 -14.37 0.54
N SER A 73 3.80 -14.20 1.26
CA SER A 73 2.64 -15.10 1.08
C SER A 73 1.27 -14.47 1.34
N ALA A 74 0.98 -13.32 0.75
CA ALA A 74 -0.33 -12.67 0.89
C ALA A 74 -1.07 -12.56 -0.45
N GLU A 75 -1.23 -13.68 -1.13
CA GLU A 75 -2.14 -13.78 -2.28
C GLU A 75 -3.01 -15.03 -2.13
N LYS A 76 -4.08 -14.91 -1.31
CA LYS A 76 -5.32 -15.70 -1.39
C LYS A 76 -6.25 -15.33 -0.25
N GLY A 77 -7.41 -14.77 -0.58
CA GLY A 77 -8.53 -14.74 0.34
C GLY A 77 -9.44 -13.52 0.32
N LYS A 78 -9.77 -12.97 -0.85
CA LYS A 78 -10.97 -12.16 -0.98
C LYS A 78 -12.12 -13.07 -1.40
N LYS A 79 -12.77 -13.72 -0.43
CA LYS A 79 -14.17 -14.16 -0.59
C LYS A 79 -15.01 -13.24 0.26
N GLY A 80 -15.67 -12.28 -0.40
CA GLY A 80 -16.77 -11.52 0.19
C GLY A 80 -17.85 -12.48 0.64
N GLY A 81 -17.95 -12.70 1.94
CA GLY A 81 -19.11 -13.32 2.54
C GLY A 81 -20.24 -12.31 2.50
N LYS A 82 -21.29 -12.57 1.70
CA LYS A 82 -22.61 -12.00 1.88
C LYS A 82 -23.10 -12.44 3.27
N GLY A 83 -22.75 -11.69 4.31
CA GLY A 83 -23.29 -11.87 5.64
C GLY A 83 -24.61 -11.10 5.75
N LYS A 84 -25.57 -11.72 6.41
CA LYS A 84 -26.87 -11.22 6.87
C LYS A 84 -26.79 -9.72 7.22
N GLU A 85 -27.90 -9.01 7.00
CA GLU A 85 -28.16 -7.66 7.50
C GLU A 85 -27.82 -7.56 9.00
N GLU A 86 -26.56 -7.32 9.31
CA GLU A 86 -26.15 -6.77 10.59
C GLU A 86 -26.67 -5.33 10.58
N SER A 87 -27.41 -4.96 11.60
CA SER A 87 -27.88 -3.58 11.79
C SER A 87 -26.68 -2.65 11.63
N SER A 88 -26.62 -1.95 10.49
CA SER A 88 -25.54 -1.02 10.21
C SER A 88 -25.46 0.00 11.33
N CYS A 89 -24.30 0.13 11.95
CA CYS A 89 -24.07 1.17 12.97
C CYS A 89 -23.90 2.57 12.31
N TRP A 90 -24.02 2.63 10.98
CA TRP A 90 -23.82 3.83 10.16
C TRP A 90 -25.15 4.41 9.68
N ILE A 91 -25.26 5.74 9.78
CA ILE A 91 -26.38 6.54 9.28
C ILE A 91 -25.87 7.36 8.12
N GLN A 92 -26.46 7.20 6.95
CA GLN A 92 -26.10 7.99 5.78
C GLN A 92 -26.66 9.41 5.89
N SER A 93 -25.81 10.41 5.75
CA SER A 93 -26.17 11.83 5.70
C SER A 93 -25.52 12.50 4.49
N GLY A 94 -26.21 12.49 3.35
CA GLY A 94 -25.64 12.91 2.08
C GLY A 94 -24.52 11.98 1.61
N ASP A 95 -23.33 12.54 1.40
CA ASP A 95 -22.13 11.78 0.97
C ASP A 95 -21.27 11.28 2.15
N ILE A 96 -21.76 11.43 3.40
CA ILE A 96 -21.03 11.08 4.61
C ILE A 96 -21.81 10.04 5.40
N GLU A 97 -21.12 9.05 5.94
CA GLU A 97 -21.64 8.08 6.90
C GLU A 97 -21.28 8.52 8.31
N ILE A 98 -22.28 8.53 9.21
CA ILE A 98 -22.13 8.98 10.59
C ILE A 98 -22.45 7.83 11.52
N SER A 99 -21.58 7.57 12.50
CA SER A 99 -21.82 6.63 13.57
C SER A 99 -21.60 7.28 14.93
N PHE A 100 -22.40 6.89 15.93
CA PHE A 100 -22.26 7.32 17.33
C PHE A 100 -21.87 6.17 18.25
N THR A 101 -21.44 5.04 17.66
CA THR A 101 -21.18 3.80 18.39
C THR A 101 -19.69 3.47 18.45
N GLU A 102 -19.27 2.76 19.46
CA GLU A 102 -17.92 2.22 19.60
C GLU A 102 -17.59 1.21 18.50
N GLN A 103 -18.61 0.50 18.00
CA GLN A 103 -18.46 -0.35 16.81
C GLN A 103 -18.00 0.47 15.61
N GLY A 104 -18.67 1.59 15.30
CA GLY A 104 -18.29 2.47 14.21
C GLY A 104 -16.86 3.01 14.36
N GLN A 105 -16.46 3.38 15.59
CA GLN A 105 -15.08 3.81 15.86
C GLN A 105 -14.08 2.69 15.59
N SER A 106 -14.37 1.44 15.98
CA SER A 106 -13.51 0.30 15.72
C SER A 106 -13.39 0.00 14.21
N GLU A 107 -14.50 0.10 13.46
CA GLU A 107 -14.54 -0.12 12.02
C GLU A 107 -13.68 0.90 11.25
N ILE A 108 -13.76 2.21 11.59
CA ILE A 108 -12.90 3.24 11.00
C ILE A 108 -11.42 2.93 11.25
N LEU A 109 -11.05 2.53 12.45
CA LEU A 109 -9.66 2.20 12.78
C LEU A 109 -9.17 0.99 11.98
N PHE A 110 -9.99 -0.07 11.82
CA PHE A 110 -9.63 -1.21 10.99
C PHE A 110 -9.45 -0.80 9.53
N GLU A 111 -10.37 -0.04 8.98
CA GLU A 111 -10.29 0.43 7.59
C GLU A 111 -9.03 1.30 7.35
N ALA A 112 -8.74 2.22 8.27
CA ALA A 112 -7.55 3.05 8.21
C ALA A 112 -6.26 2.21 8.26
N ILE A 113 -6.18 1.23 9.17
CA ILE A 113 -5.04 0.32 9.32
C ILE A 113 -4.83 -0.50 8.03
N GLU A 114 -5.90 -1.03 7.44
CA GLU A 114 -5.80 -1.80 6.18
C GLU A 114 -5.35 -0.93 5.01
N LYS A 115 -5.87 0.28 4.88
CA LYS A 115 -5.45 1.24 3.84
C LYS A 115 -3.97 1.63 3.99
N ILE A 116 -3.52 1.93 5.22
CA ILE A 116 -2.11 2.26 5.49
C ILE A 116 -1.21 1.06 5.16
N LYS A 117 -1.60 -0.15 5.55
CA LYS A 117 -0.86 -1.37 5.23
C LYS A 117 -0.71 -1.57 3.72
N THR A 118 -1.78 -1.35 2.97
CA THR A 118 -1.75 -1.43 1.51
C THR A 118 -0.78 -0.41 0.92
N LYS A 119 -0.79 0.85 1.39
CA LYS A 119 0.15 1.89 0.96
C LYS A 119 1.61 1.52 1.26
N ILE A 120 1.90 0.95 2.42
CA ILE A 120 3.24 0.45 2.76
C ILE A 120 3.69 -0.61 1.73
N GLN A 121 2.84 -1.61 1.45
CA GLN A 121 3.16 -2.68 0.51
C GLN A 121 3.38 -2.17 -0.91
N GLU A 122 2.55 -1.24 -1.39
CA GLU A 122 2.69 -0.64 -2.71
C GLU A 122 3.99 0.17 -2.83
N ASN A 123 4.33 0.97 -1.81
CA ASN A 123 5.60 1.70 -1.76
C ASN A 123 6.82 0.76 -1.76
N GLU A 124 6.76 -0.33 -1.01
CA GLU A 124 7.83 -1.34 -0.99
C GLU A 124 7.99 -2.03 -2.35
N LYS A 125 6.90 -2.41 -3.00
CA LYS A 125 6.93 -2.96 -4.37
C LYS A 125 7.55 -1.96 -5.36
N PHE A 126 7.14 -0.70 -5.30
CA PHE A 126 7.70 0.33 -6.19
C PHE A 126 9.19 0.57 -5.91
N LYS A 127 9.61 0.55 -4.64
CA LYS A 127 11.02 0.66 -4.26
C LYS A 127 11.87 -0.46 -4.86
N LEU A 128 11.36 -1.70 -4.89
CA LEU A 128 12.04 -2.81 -5.58
C LEU A 128 12.19 -2.54 -7.09
N THR A 129 11.16 -2.00 -7.73
CA THR A 129 11.21 -1.60 -9.15
C THR A 129 12.26 -0.51 -9.39
N VAL A 130 12.34 0.50 -8.51
CA VAL A 130 13.37 1.55 -8.58
C VAL A 130 14.79 0.97 -8.42
N GLN A 131 14.97 -0.02 -7.54
CA GLN A 131 16.24 -0.71 -7.39
C GLN A 131 16.63 -1.50 -8.65
N GLN A 132 15.67 -2.11 -9.34
CA GLN A 132 15.91 -2.77 -10.62
C GLN A 132 16.33 -1.76 -11.70
N LEU A 133 15.67 -0.59 -11.77
CA LEU A 133 16.07 0.50 -12.66
C LEU A 133 17.50 0.99 -12.38
N ALA A 134 17.89 1.05 -11.11
CA ALA A 134 19.26 1.43 -10.73
C ALA A 134 20.31 0.43 -11.28
N ARG A 135 20.00 -0.86 -11.32
CA ARG A 135 20.89 -1.90 -11.86
C ARG A 135 21.07 -1.79 -13.38
N LEU A 136 20.15 -1.18 -14.10
CA LEU A 136 20.25 -0.94 -15.54
C LEU A 136 21.24 0.19 -15.90
N GLY A 137 21.92 0.78 -14.90
CA GLY A 137 22.95 1.81 -15.14
C GLY A 137 22.38 3.15 -15.62
N LEU A 138 21.08 3.39 -15.43
CA LEU A 138 20.42 4.67 -15.72
C LEU A 138 20.96 5.74 -14.76
N GLY A 139 22.08 6.32 -15.14
CA GLY A 139 22.93 7.13 -14.30
C GLY A 139 22.43 8.56 -14.09
N THR A 140 23.39 9.44 -13.79
CA THR A 140 23.22 10.84 -13.38
C THR A 140 22.65 11.77 -14.46
N THR A 141 22.52 11.29 -15.69
CA THR A 141 22.07 12.06 -16.88
C THR A 141 20.55 12.06 -17.05
N ILE A 142 19.81 11.34 -16.20
CA ILE A 142 18.36 11.19 -16.29
C ILE A 142 17.70 11.85 -15.08
N SER A 143 16.58 12.53 -15.31
CA SER A 143 15.62 12.94 -14.29
C SER A 143 14.39 12.05 -14.33
N TYR A 144 13.80 11.85 -13.18
CA TYR A 144 12.70 10.90 -12.96
C TYR A 144 11.45 11.69 -12.57
N ILE A 145 10.41 11.65 -13.41
CA ILE A 145 9.13 12.28 -13.15
C ILE A 145 8.20 11.19 -12.67
N VAL A 146 7.76 11.25 -11.42
CA VAL A 146 6.92 10.23 -10.80
C VAL A 146 5.53 10.80 -10.56
N TYR A 147 4.53 10.07 -11.00
CA TYR A 147 3.12 10.33 -10.73
C TYR A 147 2.67 9.54 -9.52
N PHE A 148 2.17 10.27 -8.52
CA PHE A 148 1.61 9.72 -7.29
C PHE A 148 0.07 9.85 -7.33
N GLU A 149 -0.60 8.83 -6.88
CA GLU A 149 -2.04 8.78 -6.67
C GLU A 149 -2.30 8.29 -5.24
N GLU A 150 -3.02 9.08 -4.45
CA GLU A 150 -3.21 8.82 -3.02
C GLU A 150 -1.89 8.58 -2.25
N ASP A 151 -0.87 9.37 -2.57
CA ASP A 151 0.50 9.28 -2.04
C ASP A 151 1.25 7.99 -2.38
N VAL A 152 0.76 7.20 -3.34
CA VAL A 152 1.41 5.99 -3.82
C VAL A 152 1.93 6.22 -5.24
N PRO A 153 3.19 5.89 -5.54
CA PRO A 153 3.71 6.03 -6.88
C PRO A 153 3.06 5.01 -7.83
N LYS A 154 2.55 5.49 -8.98
CA LYS A 154 1.88 4.65 -9.99
C LYS A 154 2.63 4.62 -11.32
N LYS A 155 3.29 5.72 -11.70
CA LYS A 155 3.98 5.82 -13.01
C LYS A 155 5.28 6.59 -12.84
N ILE A 156 6.29 6.23 -13.65
CA ILE A 156 7.56 6.92 -13.74
C ILE A 156 7.90 7.23 -15.19
N VAL A 157 8.32 8.46 -15.45
CA VAL A 157 8.83 8.90 -16.75
C VAL A 157 10.31 9.22 -16.61
N LEU A 158 11.12 8.67 -17.50
CA LEU A 158 12.56 8.91 -17.60
C LEU A 158 12.81 10.03 -18.59
N LYS A 159 13.40 11.14 -18.15
CA LYS A 159 13.69 12.30 -19.00
C LYS A 159 15.20 12.58 -18.99
N PRO A 160 15.88 12.60 -20.15
CA PRO A 160 17.27 13.03 -20.23
C PRO A 160 17.42 14.45 -19.69
N LYS A 161 18.47 14.73 -18.93
CA LYS A 161 18.80 16.09 -18.48
C LYS A 161 19.33 16.90 -19.67
N ALA A 162 18.83 18.12 -19.85
CA ALA A 162 19.17 18.98 -20.98
C ALA A 162 20.67 19.37 -21.09
N ASN A 163 21.49 19.06 -20.09
CA ASN A 163 22.93 19.40 -20.05
C ASN A 163 23.88 18.24 -20.41
N ALA A 164 23.36 17.11 -20.87
CA ALA A 164 24.23 16.12 -21.49
C ALA A 164 24.64 16.65 -22.86
N LYS A 165 25.71 17.44 -22.91
CA LYS A 165 26.45 17.79 -24.15
C LYS A 165 27.06 16.49 -24.67
N GLY A 166 26.36 15.88 -25.59
CA GLY A 166 26.76 14.68 -26.28
C GLY A 166 25.57 14.16 -27.04
N ASP A 167 25.70 14.16 -28.34
CA ASP A 167 24.76 13.70 -29.35
C ASP A 167 24.60 12.16 -29.27
N GLU A 168 24.38 11.64 -28.06
CA GLU A 168 24.09 10.24 -27.85
C GLU A 168 22.55 10.05 -27.79
N THR A 169 22.03 9.77 -28.97
CA THR A 169 20.70 9.19 -29.11
C THR A 169 20.67 7.90 -28.29
N PHE A 170 19.99 7.95 -27.10
CA PHE A 170 19.71 6.75 -26.32
C PHE A 170 18.86 5.80 -27.15
N LYS A 171 19.48 4.78 -27.73
CA LYS A 171 18.76 3.63 -28.28
C LYS A 171 18.42 2.71 -27.13
N PHE A 172 17.18 2.74 -26.67
CA PHE A 172 16.64 1.71 -25.80
C PHE A 172 16.52 0.42 -26.63
N THR A 173 17.46 -0.50 -26.50
CA THR A 173 17.31 -1.87 -26.94
C THR A 173 16.77 -2.68 -25.77
N ALA A 174 15.46 -2.66 -25.56
CA ALA A 174 14.81 -3.62 -24.67
C ALA A 174 14.62 -4.92 -25.46
N GLU A 175 15.49 -5.90 -25.27
CA GLU A 175 15.18 -7.27 -25.63
C GLU A 175 14.17 -7.81 -24.65
N LEU A 176 12.89 -7.74 -25.00
CA LEU A 176 11.84 -8.49 -24.35
C LEU A 176 11.98 -9.94 -24.80
N SER A 177 12.72 -10.74 -24.05
CA SER A 177 12.67 -12.20 -24.19
C SER A 177 11.31 -12.66 -23.65
N VAL A 178 10.36 -12.86 -24.54
CA VAL A 178 9.09 -13.55 -24.24
C VAL A 178 9.46 -15.01 -23.97
N PRO A 179 9.16 -15.58 -22.77
CA PRO A 179 9.37 -17.01 -22.55
C PRO A 179 8.57 -17.79 -23.60
N ALA A 180 9.25 -18.62 -24.38
CA ALA A 180 8.62 -19.53 -25.31
C ALA A 180 7.74 -20.49 -24.51
N PHE A 181 6.43 -20.40 -24.69
CA PHE A 181 5.50 -21.40 -24.19
C PHE A 181 5.78 -22.70 -24.95
N TYR A 182 6.27 -23.69 -24.25
CA TYR A 182 6.36 -25.05 -24.79
C TYR A 182 4.94 -25.54 -25.08
N SER A 183 4.59 -25.62 -26.35
CA SER A 183 3.43 -26.38 -26.80
C SER A 183 3.71 -27.85 -26.58
N TYR A 184 3.04 -28.46 -25.64
CA TYR A 184 3.01 -29.93 -25.53
C TYR A 184 2.20 -30.46 -26.72
N GLU A 185 2.89 -31.05 -27.71
CA GLU A 185 2.25 -31.88 -28.71
C GLU A 185 1.84 -33.18 -28.01
N THR A 186 0.52 -33.37 -27.88
CA THR A 186 -0.07 -34.66 -27.52
C THR A 186 0.06 -35.61 -28.72
N GLN A 187 0.82 -36.69 -28.53
CA GLN A 187 0.72 -37.90 -29.33
C GLN A 187 -0.43 -38.77 -28.84
#